data_4c94898acc5abfad901b252873e77e66
#
_entry.id   4c94898acc5abfad901b252873e77e66
#
_cell.length_a   1.000
_cell.length_b   1.000
_cell.length_c   1.000
_cell.angle_alpha   90.00
_cell.angle_beta   90.00
_cell.angle_gamma   90.00
#
_symmetry.space_group_name_H-M   'P 1'
#
loop_
_entity.id
_entity.type
_entity.pdbx_description
1 polymer ?
#
loop_
_entity_poly.entity_id
_entity_poly.type
_entity_poly.pdbx_seq_one_letter_code
_entity_poly.pdbx_strand_id
1 'polypeptide(L)'
;VDQGANIIILSDRGVSPSMAPIPMLLATSHTHHAFKRLKKRSKFGIIIESAEPREPHHFALLFGYGASAINPYLVNEIIIHQVTEGHIELDANTAIENFNKAIAKGIIKVMNKIGISTLHSYRGSQIFEALGLSEKFIDRFFCNTASRIQGIGLYEIEKEISSRHSKAYVHESNLGLPLEIGGDYRWRRDGEAHVVNPQTIASLQQAVRQNKPESYDAFAKMINEQNEKLMTLRGLFEFSSFDPIPIDQVEPWTEIVKRFKTGAMSLGSISQEAHENLAIAMNRIGGKSNSGEGGEDVRRFQPDQDGNWKNSAIKQVASGRFGVSSHYLSSAKEIQIKMAQGAKPGEG
;
A
#
# COMPACT_ATOMS: atom_id res chain seq x y z
N VAL A 1 10.50 -11.05 -36.31
CA VAL A 1 11.81 -11.57 -35.97
C VAL A 1 12.39 -12.40 -37.12
N ASP A 2 11.64 -13.30 -37.68
CA ASP A 2 12.12 -14.15 -38.80
C ASP A 2 12.33 -13.35 -40.11
N GLN A 3 11.71 -12.18 -40.21
CA GLN A 3 11.88 -11.21 -41.29
C GLN A 3 12.96 -10.14 -41.00
N GLY A 4 13.80 -10.35 -39.97
CA GLY A 4 14.88 -9.44 -39.62
C GLY A 4 14.50 -8.33 -38.64
N ALA A 5 13.27 -8.29 -38.10
CA ALA A 5 12.91 -7.32 -37.06
C ALA A 5 13.69 -7.57 -35.77
N ASN A 6 14.40 -6.57 -35.28
CA ASN A 6 15.19 -6.59 -34.05
C ASN A 6 14.60 -5.68 -32.95
N ILE A 7 13.45 -5.06 -33.19
CA ILE A 7 12.65 -4.31 -32.23
C ILE A 7 11.18 -4.71 -32.42
N ILE A 8 10.51 -5.00 -31.31
CA ILE A 8 9.06 -5.22 -31.26
C ILE A 8 8.50 -4.13 -30.35
N ILE A 9 7.50 -3.40 -30.85
CA ILE A 9 6.77 -2.38 -30.10
C ILE A 9 5.42 -2.98 -29.71
N LEU A 10 5.13 -3.00 -28.42
CA LEU A 10 3.80 -3.31 -27.87
C LEU A 10 3.14 -1.97 -27.58
N SER A 11 2.03 -1.70 -28.22
CA SER A 11 1.31 -0.42 -28.12
C SER A 11 -0.17 -0.63 -27.81
N ASP A 12 -0.72 0.19 -26.93
CA ASP A 12 -2.15 0.30 -26.65
C ASP A 12 -2.80 1.56 -27.27
N ARG A 13 -2.10 2.28 -28.15
CA ARG A 13 -2.65 3.47 -28.82
C ARG A 13 -3.86 3.19 -29.72
N GLY A 14 -4.09 1.96 -30.10
CA GLY A 14 -5.22 1.56 -30.93
C GLY A 14 -6.52 1.33 -30.18
N VAL A 15 -6.64 1.72 -28.92
CA VAL A 15 -7.87 1.56 -28.12
C VAL A 15 -9.00 2.39 -28.73
N SER A 16 -10.16 1.76 -28.90
CA SER A 16 -11.34 2.37 -29.52
C SER A 16 -12.62 1.76 -28.94
N PRO A 17 -13.82 2.25 -29.22
CA PRO A 17 -15.06 1.65 -28.73
C PRO A 17 -15.20 0.14 -29.02
N SER A 18 -14.56 -0.35 -30.08
CA SER A 18 -14.59 -1.78 -30.47
C SER A 18 -13.32 -2.55 -30.10
N MET A 19 -12.29 -1.90 -29.52
CA MET A 19 -10.99 -2.51 -29.25
C MET A 19 -10.52 -2.15 -27.84
N ALA A 20 -10.69 -3.11 -26.90
CA ALA A 20 -10.16 -2.99 -25.56
C ALA A 20 -8.65 -3.31 -25.49
N PRO A 21 -7.88 -2.64 -24.62
CA PRO A 21 -6.46 -2.92 -24.48
C PRO A 21 -6.22 -4.23 -23.70
N ILE A 22 -5.17 -4.97 -24.08
CA ILE A 22 -4.63 -6.00 -23.21
C ILE A 22 -3.77 -5.32 -22.15
N PRO A 23 -3.84 -5.69 -20.86
CA PRO A 23 -2.96 -5.13 -19.83
C PRO A 23 -1.50 -5.23 -20.25
N MET A 24 -0.81 -4.11 -20.25
CA MET A 24 0.52 -4.02 -20.86
C MET A 24 1.54 -4.92 -20.16
N LEU A 25 1.44 -5.11 -18.85
CA LEU A 25 2.32 -6.04 -18.12
C LEU A 25 2.08 -7.49 -18.58
N LEU A 26 0.81 -7.88 -18.78
CA LEU A 26 0.46 -9.21 -19.30
C LEU A 26 1.02 -9.42 -20.72
N ALA A 27 0.83 -8.44 -21.61
CA ALA A 27 1.34 -8.48 -22.98
C ALA A 27 2.88 -8.58 -23.02
N THR A 28 3.56 -7.79 -22.17
CA THR A 28 5.03 -7.77 -22.05
C THR A 28 5.56 -9.12 -21.59
N SER A 29 5.04 -9.64 -20.49
CA SER A 29 5.47 -10.89 -19.91
C SER A 29 5.18 -12.07 -20.84
N HIS A 30 3.97 -12.11 -21.42
CA HIS A 30 3.61 -13.16 -22.38
C HIS A 30 4.55 -13.16 -23.59
N THR A 31 4.82 -12.01 -24.18
CA THR A 31 5.75 -11.86 -25.30
C THR A 31 7.15 -12.33 -24.92
N HIS A 32 7.66 -11.87 -23.78
CA HIS A 32 8.97 -12.30 -23.27
C HIS A 32 9.06 -13.83 -23.16
N HIS A 33 8.12 -14.47 -22.49
CA HIS A 33 8.12 -15.91 -22.24
C HIS A 33 7.81 -16.75 -23.50
N ALA A 34 6.92 -16.29 -24.38
CA ALA A 34 6.64 -16.96 -25.65
C ALA A 34 7.88 -17.05 -26.53
N PHE A 35 8.59 -15.93 -26.68
CA PHE A 35 9.82 -15.91 -27.49
C PHE A 35 11.01 -16.59 -26.80
N LYS A 36 11.00 -16.68 -25.46
CA LYS A 36 11.96 -17.50 -24.71
C LYS A 36 11.76 -18.99 -25.05
N ARG A 37 10.51 -19.48 -25.04
CA ARG A 37 10.17 -20.86 -25.46
C ARG A 37 10.59 -21.15 -26.91
N LEU A 38 10.45 -20.18 -27.79
CA LEU A 38 10.88 -20.27 -29.20
C LEU A 38 12.41 -20.09 -29.39
N LYS A 39 13.18 -19.87 -28.32
CA LYS A 39 14.63 -19.59 -28.36
C LYS A 39 15.01 -18.38 -29.23
N LYS A 40 14.12 -17.40 -29.35
CA LYS A 40 14.31 -16.19 -30.17
C LYS A 40 14.36 -14.90 -29.35
N ARG A 41 14.21 -14.98 -28.01
CA ARG A 41 14.08 -13.79 -27.14
C ARG A 41 15.29 -12.85 -27.20
N SER A 42 16.48 -13.37 -27.38
CA SER A 42 17.72 -12.57 -27.45
C SER A 42 17.91 -11.82 -28.78
N LYS A 43 17.06 -12.06 -29.78
CA LYS A 43 17.20 -11.47 -31.12
C LYS A 43 16.57 -10.08 -31.26
N PHE A 44 15.80 -9.62 -30.26
CA PHE A 44 15.10 -8.33 -30.35
C PHE A 44 14.90 -7.67 -28.99
N GLY A 45 14.74 -6.33 -29.02
CA GLY A 45 14.26 -5.52 -27.90
C GLY A 45 12.73 -5.43 -27.88
N ILE A 46 12.15 -5.30 -26.69
CA ILE A 46 10.72 -4.99 -26.50
C ILE A 46 10.60 -3.55 -26.05
N ILE A 47 9.94 -2.73 -26.85
CA ILE A 47 9.58 -1.35 -26.51
C ILE A 47 8.10 -1.34 -26.12
N ILE A 48 7.78 -0.70 -25.02
CA ILE A 48 6.42 -0.51 -24.54
C ILE A 48 5.98 0.91 -24.86
N GLU A 49 4.85 1.05 -25.52
CA GLU A 49 4.14 2.31 -25.72
C GLU A 49 2.75 2.18 -25.09
N SER A 50 2.55 2.76 -23.89
CA SER A 50 1.35 2.47 -23.11
C SER A 50 0.87 3.67 -22.30
N ALA A 51 -0.46 3.72 -22.10
CA ALA A 51 -1.12 4.64 -21.19
C ALA A 51 -1.06 4.21 -19.72
N GLU A 52 -0.71 2.94 -19.43
CA GLU A 52 -0.80 2.38 -18.08
C GLU A 52 0.31 2.82 -17.12
N PRO A 53 1.61 2.89 -17.51
CA PRO A 53 2.70 3.15 -16.55
C PRO A 53 2.72 4.61 -16.10
N ARG A 54 2.55 4.83 -14.79
CA ARG A 54 2.48 6.16 -14.16
C ARG A 54 3.41 6.33 -12.96
N GLU A 55 3.75 5.24 -12.28
CA GLU A 55 4.53 5.23 -11.04
C GLU A 55 5.76 4.34 -11.16
N PRO A 56 6.84 4.56 -10.38
CA PRO A 56 8.06 3.77 -10.45
C PRO A 56 7.83 2.26 -10.41
N HIS A 57 6.82 1.79 -9.64
CA HIS A 57 6.51 0.37 -9.55
C HIS A 57 6.02 -0.22 -10.88
N HIS A 58 5.20 0.52 -11.64
CA HIS A 58 4.75 0.07 -12.95
C HIS A 58 5.91 -0.11 -13.93
N PHE A 59 6.85 0.84 -13.93
CA PHE A 59 8.06 0.74 -14.75
C PHE A 59 8.97 -0.38 -14.30
N ALA A 60 9.14 -0.55 -12.98
CA ALA A 60 9.95 -1.62 -12.42
C ALA A 60 9.42 -3.01 -12.83
N LEU A 61 8.10 -3.20 -12.80
CA LEU A 61 7.44 -4.43 -13.27
C LEU A 61 7.68 -4.66 -14.77
N LEU A 62 7.42 -3.67 -15.61
CA LEU A 62 7.58 -3.80 -17.06
C LEU A 62 9.03 -4.15 -17.44
N PHE A 63 10.03 -3.49 -16.84
CA PHE A 63 11.44 -3.85 -17.01
C PHE A 63 11.74 -5.24 -16.47
N GLY A 64 11.24 -5.59 -15.29
CA GLY A 64 11.43 -6.90 -14.68
C GLY A 64 10.91 -8.04 -15.55
N TYR A 65 9.80 -7.82 -16.24
CA TYR A 65 9.20 -8.80 -17.15
C TYR A 65 9.63 -8.67 -18.62
N GLY A 66 10.63 -7.86 -18.91
CA GLY A 66 11.33 -7.98 -20.20
C GLY A 66 11.33 -6.75 -21.11
N ALA A 67 10.71 -5.64 -20.72
CA ALA A 67 10.79 -4.40 -21.49
C ALA A 67 12.24 -3.91 -21.62
N SER A 68 12.58 -3.34 -22.77
CA SER A 68 13.87 -2.69 -23.03
C SER A 68 13.79 -1.18 -22.93
N ALA A 69 12.64 -0.62 -23.31
CA ALA A 69 12.32 0.79 -23.19
C ALA A 69 10.81 0.95 -22.99
N ILE A 70 10.40 2.08 -22.40
CA ILE A 70 9.00 2.38 -22.11
C ILE A 70 8.71 3.83 -22.50
N ASN A 71 7.68 4.04 -23.32
CA ASN A 71 7.09 5.32 -23.65
C ASN A 71 5.73 5.46 -22.95
N PRO A 72 5.62 6.18 -21.82
CA PRO A 72 4.37 6.44 -21.11
C PRO A 72 3.63 7.59 -21.76
N TYR A 73 3.12 7.39 -22.96
CA TYR A 73 2.62 8.49 -23.80
C TYR A 73 1.50 9.31 -23.14
N LEU A 74 0.58 8.66 -22.41
CA LEU A 74 -0.51 9.37 -21.75
C LEU A 74 0.01 10.27 -20.61
N VAL A 75 1.02 9.86 -19.89
CA VAL A 75 1.65 10.70 -18.85
C VAL A 75 2.28 11.94 -19.50
N ASN A 76 2.98 11.76 -20.63
CA ASN A 76 3.57 12.87 -21.36
C ASN A 76 2.50 13.85 -21.84
N GLU A 77 1.40 13.35 -22.39
CA GLU A 77 0.26 14.17 -22.85
C GLU A 77 -0.40 14.91 -21.66
N ILE A 78 -0.57 14.25 -20.51
CA ILE A 78 -1.09 14.89 -19.28
C ILE A 78 -0.15 16.00 -18.80
N ILE A 79 1.16 15.77 -18.78
CA ILE A 79 2.15 16.80 -18.38
C ILE A 79 2.06 18.01 -19.33
N ILE A 80 2.03 17.78 -20.62
CA ILE A 80 1.89 18.85 -21.62
C ILE A 80 0.62 19.66 -21.37
N HIS A 81 -0.50 18.98 -21.15
CA HIS A 81 -1.78 19.62 -20.84
C HIS A 81 -1.71 20.45 -19.55
N GLN A 82 -1.15 19.92 -18.47
CA GLN A 82 -1.00 20.64 -17.19
C GLN A 82 -0.11 21.89 -17.31
N VAL A 83 0.92 21.84 -18.15
CA VAL A 83 1.75 23.01 -18.50
C VAL A 83 0.93 24.03 -19.29
N THR A 84 0.16 23.60 -20.28
CA THR A 84 -0.67 24.46 -21.11
C THR A 84 -1.74 25.19 -20.31
N GLU A 85 -2.36 24.49 -19.33
CA GLU A 85 -3.34 25.07 -18.40
C GLU A 85 -2.71 25.92 -17.28
N GLY A 86 -1.38 26.05 -17.24
CA GLY A 86 -0.68 26.86 -16.23
C GLY A 86 -0.63 26.24 -14.84
N HIS A 87 -0.96 24.95 -14.70
CA HIS A 87 -0.87 24.24 -13.43
C HIS A 87 0.58 23.82 -13.08
N ILE A 88 1.44 23.77 -14.08
CA ILE A 88 2.89 23.51 -13.93
C ILE A 88 3.65 24.69 -14.52
N GLU A 89 4.40 25.39 -13.70
CA GLU A 89 5.21 26.57 -14.06
C GLU A 89 6.58 26.20 -14.63
N LEU A 90 6.61 25.28 -15.61
CA LEU A 90 7.79 24.83 -16.34
C LEU A 90 7.45 24.70 -17.81
N ASP A 91 8.45 24.69 -18.70
CA ASP A 91 8.20 24.25 -20.07
C ASP A 91 7.96 22.72 -20.12
N ALA A 92 7.22 22.26 -21.12
CA ALA A 92 6.77 20.89 -21.22
C ALA A 92 7.94 19.88 -21.30
N ASN A 93 9.03 20.22 -22.00
CA ASN A 93 10.19 19.33 -22.11
C ASN A 93 10.89 19.16 -20.76
N THR A 94 11.12 20.26 -20.05
CA THR A 94 11.69 20.22 -18.69
C THR A 94 10.81 19.43 -17.71
N ALA A 95 9.50 19.60 -17.79
CA ALA A 95 8.56 18.86 -16.94
C ALA A 95 8.60 17.35 -17.24
N ILE A 96 8.62 16.93 -18.51
CA ILE A 96 8.77 15.53 -18.93
C ILE A 96 10.14 14.97 -18.50
N GLU A 97 11.22 15.73 -18.69
CA GLU A 97 12.55 15.30 -18.22
C GLU A 97 12.59 15.10 -16.71
N ASN A 98 11.95 15.97 -15.94
CA ASN A 98 11.88 15.83 -14.48
C ASN A 98 11.10 14.58 -14.07
N PHE A 99 9.99 14.28 -14.75
CA PHE A 99 9.26 13.02 -14.57
C PHE A 99 10.16 11.83 -14.87
N ASN A 100 10.84 11.82 -16.02
CA ASN A 100 11.74 10.72 -16.40
C ASN A 100 12.88 10.53 -15.40
N LYS A 101 13.46 11.62 -14.89
CA LYS A 101 14.49 11.59 -13.84
C LYS A 101 13.94 11.01 -12.53
N ALA A 102 12.71 11.35 -12.15
CA ALA A 102 12.05 10.82 -10.96
C ALA A 102 11.81 9.30 -11.08
N ILE A 103 11.29 8.85 -12.23
CA ILE A 103 11.10 7.42 -12.52
C ILE A 103 12.44 6.67 -12.50
N ALA A 104 13.46 7.19 -13.17
CA ALA A 104 14.79 6.58 -13.19
C ALA A 104 15.37 6.42 -11.78
N LYS A 105 15.27 7.46 -10.94
CA LYS A 105 15.67 7.38 -9.51
C LYS A 105 14.89 6.31 -8.76
N GLY A 106 13.58 6.21 -9.01
CA GLY A 106 12.73 5.18 -8.40
C GLY A 106 13.17 3.76 -8.78
N ILE A 107 13.47 3.52 -10.06
CA ILE A 107 13.97 2.22 -10.55
C ILE A 107 15.33 1.89 -9.95
N ILE A 108 16.28 2.84 -9.96
CA ILE A 108 17.60 2.68 -9.34
C ILE A 108 17.46 2.32 -7.86
N LYS A 109 16.52 2.96 -7.15
CA LYS A 109 16.23 2.64 -5.74
C LYS A 109 15.75 1.20 -5.57
N VAL A 110 14.87 0.71 -6.44
CA VAL A 110 14.43 -0.70 -6.44
C VAL A 110 15.60 -1.63 -6.69
N MET A 111 16.41 -1.35 -7.71
CA MET A 111 17.60 -2.16 -8.06
C MET A 111 18.61 -2.20 -6.91
N ASN A 112 18.86 -1.07 -6.25
CA ASN A 112 19.75 -0.98 -5.10
C ASN A 112 19.27 -1.86 -3.93
N LYS A 113 17.96 -1.87 -3.65
CA LYS A 113 17.39 -2.68 -2.56
C LYS A 113 17.59 -4.18 -2.77
N ILE A 114 17.60 -4.64 -4.01
CA ILE A 114 17.76 -6.04 -4.36
C ILE A 114 19.19 -6.40 -4.76
N GLY A 115 20.11 -5.43 -4.77
CA GLY A 115 21.53 -5.64 -5.08
C GLY A 115 21.80 -5.92 -6.56
N ILE A 116 20.95 -5.51 -7.49
CA ILE A 116 21.15 -5.67 -8.93
C ILE A 116 21.63 -4.36 -9.54
N SER A 117 22.84 -4.34 -10.10
CA SER A 117 23.51 -3.12 -10.56
C SER A 117 23.23 -2.75 -12.02
N THR A 118 22.71 -3.66 -12.84
CA THR A 118 22.46 -3.39 -14.26
C THR A 118 21.04 -3.76 -14.66
N LEU A 119 20.43 -2.94 -15.53
CA LEU A 119 19.09 -3.22 -16.06
C LEU A 119 19.03 -4.54 -16.84
N HIS A 120 20.14 -4.93 -17.46
CA HIS A 120 20.22 -6.19 -18.17
C HIS A 120 20.03 -7.40 -17.24
N SER A 121 20.67 -7.38 -16.07
CA SER A 121 20.52 -8.42 -15.04
C SER A 121 19.19 -8.33 -14.31
N TYR A 122 18.58 -7.14 -14.27
CA TYR A 122 17.28 -6.91 -13.66
C TYR A 122 16.13 -7.59 -14.44
N ARG A 123 16.23 -7.61 -15.76
CA ARG A 123 15.24 -8.27 -16.62
C ARG A 123 15.21 -9.77 -16.40
N GLY A 124 14.06 -10.31 -16.00
CA GLY A 124 13.88 -11.73 -15.71
C GLY A 124 14.49 -12.20 -14.40
N SER A 125 14.81 -11.29 -13.47
CA SER A 125 15.42 -11.61 -12.18
C SER A 125 14.49 -12.24 -11.15
N GLN A 126 13.18 -12.37 -11.46
CA GLN A 126 12.17 -13.03 -10.61
C GLN A 126 12.05 -12.43 -9.20
N ILE A 127 12.13 -11.11 -9.10
CA ILE A 127 12.10 -10.38 -7.83
C ILE A 127 10.71 -10.02 -7.34
N PHE A 128 9.69 -10.29 -8.14
CA PHE A 128 8.29 -9.98 -7.81
C PHE A 128 7.55 -11.21 -7.35
N GLU A 129 6.55 -10.99 -6.52
CA GLU A 129 5.57 -11.98 -6.08
C GLU A 129 4.19 -11.56 -6.59
N ALA A 130 3.41 -12.52 -7.10
CA ALA A 130 2.03 -12.31 -7.47
C ALA A 130 1.12 -12.59 -6.27
N LEU A 131 0.15 -11.72 -6.05
CA LEU A 131 -0.88 -11.87 -5.02
C LEU A 131 -2.25 -11.96 -5.69
N GLY A 132 -3.00 -13.00 -5.36
CA GLY A 132 -4.37 -13.16 -5.86
C GLY A 132 -4.48 -13.55 -7.35
N LEU A 133 -3.45 -14.14 -7.93
CA LEU A 133 -3.48 -14.71 -9.27
C LEU A 133 -3.38 -16.24 -9.21
N SER A 134 -4.18 -16.94 -10.02
CA SER A 134 -4.18 -18.40 -10.05
C SER A 134 -2.87 -18.96 -10.59
N GLU A 135 -2.46 -20.12 -10.09
CA GLU A 135 -1.24 -20.81 -10.52
C GLU A 135 -1.24 -21.06 -12.04
N LYS A 136 -2.35 -21.50 -12.62
CA LYS A 136 -2.48 -21.71 -14.06
C LYS A 136 -2.23 -20.44 -14.87
N PHE A 137 -2.65 -19.30 -14.36
CA PHE A 137 -2.43 -18.00 -14.98
C PHE A 137 -0.95 -17.60 -14.88
N ILE A 138 -0.34 -17.79 -13.73
CA ILE A 138 1.08 -17.52 -13.50
C ILE A 138 1.97 -18.38 -14.39
N ASP A 139 1.74 -19.69 -14.43
CA ASP A 139 2.54 -20.61 -15.25
C ASP A 139 2.51 -20.26 -16.74
N ARG A 140 1.36 -19.79 -17.20
CA ARG A 140 1.19 -19.44 -18.60
C ARG A 140 1.82 -18.10 -18.99
N PHE A 141 1.65 -17.08 -18.14
CA PHE A 141 1.95 -15.68 -18.48
C PHE A 141 3.11 -15.09 -17.70
N PHE A 142 3.35 -15.52 -16.47
CA PHE A 142 4.36 -14.98 -15.57
C PHE A 142 5.27 -16.07 -15.02
N CYS A 143 5.73 -16.97 -15.91
CA CYS A 143 6.49 -18.17 -15.53
C CYS A 143 7.51 -17.92 -14.42
N ASN A 144 7.50 -18.79 -13.41
CA ASN A 144 8.37 -18.77 -12.23
C ASN A 144 8.17 -17.56 -11.29
N THR A 145 7.13 -16.76 -11.45
CA THR A 145 6.75 -15.77 -10.45
C THR A 145 6.16 -16.50 -9.24
N ALA A 146 6.65 -16.22 -8.05
CA ALA A 146 6.09 -16.79 -6.83
C ALA A 146 4.65 -16.31 -6.62
N SER A 147 3.72 -17.22 -6.29
CA SER A 147 2.34 -16.89 -5.95
C SER A 147 1.91 -17.74 -4.76
N ARG A 148 1.87 -17.15 -3.58
CA ARG A 148 1.49 -17.82 -2.34
C ARG A 148 0.00 -17.73 -2.04
N ILE A 149 -0.65 -16.72 -2.61
CA ILE A 149 -2.09 -16.48 -2.47
C ILE A 149 -2.71 -16.63 -3.85
N GLN A 150 -3.48 -17.70 -4.01
CA GLN A 150 -4.23 -17.98 -5.23
C GLN A 150 -5.40 -17.01 -5.40
N GLY A 151 -5.92 -16.90 -6.61
CA GLY A 151 -7.04 -16.01 -6.89
C GLY A 151 -7.53 -16.11 -8.33
N ILE A 152 -7.70 -14.93 -8.96
CA ILE A 152 -8.33 -14.79 -10.27
C ILE A 152 -7.48 -15.33 -11.42
N GLY A 153 -8.16 -15.68 -12.50
CA GLY A 153 -7.58 -16.14 -13.75
C GLY A 153 -7.83 -15.20 -14.91
N LEU A 154 -7.66 -15.71 -16.11
CA LEU A 154 -7.79 -14.92 -17.34
C LEU A 154 -9.20 -14.38 -17.55
N TYR A 155 -10.21 -15.15 -17.17
CA TYR A 155 -11.62 -14.77 -17.32
C TYR A 155 -11.98 -13.53 -16.49
N GLU A 156 -11.58 -13.51 -15.24
CA GLU A 156 -11.85 -12.38 -14.34
C GLU A 156 -11.09 -11.13 -14.79
N ILE A 157 -9.86 -11.28 -15.27
CA ILE A 157 -9.08 -10.17 -15.82
C ILE A 157 -9.75 -9.61 -17.08
N GLU A 158 -10.23 -10.47 -17.99
CA GLU A 158 -10.99 -10.06 -19.17
C GLU A 158 -12.24 -9.29 -18.77
N LYS A 159 -13.00 -9.81 -17.79
CA LYS A 159 -14.21 -9.16 -17.28
C LYS A 159 -13.94 -7.78 -16.71
N GLU A 160 -12.86 -7.61 -15.93
CA GLU A 160 -12.46 -6.31 -15.40
C GLU A 160 -12.08 -5.31 -16.49
N ILE A 161 -11.32 -5.76 -17.49
CA ILE A 161 -10.91 -4.93 -18.61
C ILE A 161 -12.15 -4.51 -19.40
N SER A 162 -13.02 -5.45 -19.74
CA SER A 162 -14.25 -5.20 -20.48
C SER A 162 -15.16 -4.23 -19.74
N SER A 163 -15.29 -4.37 -18.43
CA SER A 163 -16.06 -3.45 -17.59
C SER A 163 -15.49 -2.03 -17.63
N ARG A 164 -14.17 -1.87 -17.45
CA ARG A 164 -13.50 -0.55 -17.52
C ARG A 164 -13.60 0.06 -18.92
N HIS A 165 -13.38 -0.75 -19.94
CA HIS A 165 -13.51 -0.31 -21.33
C HIS A 165 -14.93 0.14 -21.66
N SER A 166 -15.95 -0.65 -21.29
CA SER A 166 -17.35 -0.27 -21.49
C SER A 166 -17.70 1.05 -20.81
N LYS A 167 -17.23 1.25 -19.55
CA LYS A 167 -17.43 2.52 -18.84
C LYS A 167 -16.80 3.71 -19.56
N ALA A 168 -15.62 3.54 -20.16
CA ALA A 168 -14.90 4.60 -20.85
C ALA A 168 -15.63 5.03 -22.17
N TYR A 169 -16.37 4.13 -22.80
CA TYR A 169 -17.04 4.36 -24.07
C TYR A 169 -18.57 4.36 -23.99
N VAL A 170 -19.15 4.55 -22.81
CA VAL A 170 -20.60 4.71 -22.63
C VAL A 170 -21.04 6.03 -23.25
N HIS A 171 -21.63 5.94 -24.44
CA HIS A 171 -22.38 6.96 -25.22
C HIS A 171 -21.82 8.39 -25.28
N GLU A 172 -21.79 8.92 -26.52
CA GLU A 172 -21.52 10.34 -26.83
C GLU A 172 -22.40 11.34 -26.03
N SER A 173 -23.56 10.88 -25.51
CA SER A 173 -24.44 11.68 -24.65
C SER A 173 -23.87 11.96 -23.25
N ASN A 174 -22.80 11.29 -22.84
CA ASN A 174 -22.14 11.48 -21.54
C ASN A 174 -20.92 12.43 -21.62
N LEU A 175 -20.72 13.12 -22.73
CA LEU A 175 -19.77 14.21 -22.83
C LEU A 175 -20.17 15.31 -21.83
N GLY A 176 -19.44 15.39 -20.72
CA GLY A 176 -19.70 16.34 -19.63
C GLY A 176 -20.10 15.71 -18.31
N LEU A 177 -20.19 14.36 -18.19
CA LEU A 177 -20.31 13.73 -16.89
C LEU A 177 -18.99 13.92 -16.12
N PRO A 178 -19.06 14.31 -14.84
CA PRO A 178 -17.88 14.43 -14.02
C PRO A 178 -17.19 13.06 -13.91
N LEU A 179 -15.87 13.07 -13.89
CA LEU A 179 -15.08 11.88 -13.58
C LEU A 179 -15.51 11.30 -12.22
N GLU A 180 -15.37 9.99 -12.06
CA GLU A 180 -15.56 9.34 -10.76
C GLU A 180 -14.73 10.08 -9.70
N ILE A 181 -15.35 10.34 -8.55
CA ILE A 181 -14.73 11.13 -7.48
C ILE A 181 -13.49 10.44 -6.91
N GLY A 182 -13.40 9.12 -7.07
CA GLY A 182 -12.33 8.27 -6.52
C GLY A 182 -12.44 8.19 -5.01
N GLY A 183 -11.31 8.39 -4.33
CA GLY A 183 -11.28 8.36 -2.87
C GLY A 183 -10.54 7.16 -2.30
N ASP A 184 -9.83 6.36 -3.11
CA ASP A 184 -9.11 5.14 -2.70
C ASP A 184 -8.08 5.43 -1.61
N TYR A 185 -7.33 6.53 -1.75
CA TYR A 185 -6.25 6.91 -0.83
C TYR A 185 -6.68 7.88 0.27
N ARG A 186 -7.79 8.60 0.05
CA ARG A 186 -8.35 9.57 1.00
C ARG A 186 -9.86 9.54 0.92
N TRP A 187 -10.50 9.65 2.07
CA TRP A 187 -11.93 9.86 2.09
C TRP A 187 -12.31 11.12 1.29
N ARG A 188 -13.32 10.99 0.44
CA ARG A 188 -13.96 12.08 -0.28
C ARG A 188 -15.46 11.93 -0.16
N ARG A 189 -16.18 13.06 -0.11
CA ARG A 189 -17.63 13.04 -0.15
C ARG A 189 -18.07 12.36 -1.46
N ASP A 190 -18.97 11.41 -1.36
CA ASP A 190 -19.52 10.64 -2.49
C ASP A 190 -18.51 9.78 -3.25
N GLY A 191 -17.29 9.59 -2.70
CA GLY A 191 -16.27 8.68 -3.19
C GLY A 191 -16.28 7.32 -2.51
N GLU A 192 -15.14 6.61 -2.59
CA GLU A 192 -14.93 5.31 -1.93
C GLU A 192 -15.26 5.39 -0.44
N ALA A 193 -15.94 4.37 0.07
CA ALA A 193 -16.31 4.30 1.48
C ALA A 193 -15.11 3.91 2.35
N HIS A 194 -14.88 4.63 3.45
CA HIS A 194 -13.81 4.35 4.40
C HIS A 194 -14.39 4.14 5.80
N VAL A 195 -13.84 3.16 6.54
CA VAL A 195 -14.17 2.94 7.97
C VAL A 195 -13.85 4.18 8.78
N VAL A 196 -12.66 4.76 8.55
CA VAL A 196 -12.25 6.02 9.15
C VAL A 196 -12.65 7.16 8.23
N ASN A 197 -13.68 7.88 8.63
CA ASN A 197 -14.26 8.99 7.90
C ASN A 197 -14.62 10.14 8.85
N PRO A 198 -14.98 11.33 8.38
CA PRO A 198 -15.32 12.46 9.25
C PRO A 198 -16.39 12.17 10.30
N GLN A 199 -17.37 11.34 9.97
CA GLN A 199 -18.46 11.02 10.87
C GLN A 199 -18.02 10.08 12.01
N THR A 200 -17.25 9.02 11.68
CA THR A 200 -16.71 8.11 12.71
C THR A 200 -15.73 8.84 13.64
N ILE A 201 -14.88 9.71 13.08
CA ILE A 201 -13.95 10.52 13.87
C ILE A 201 -14.71 11.48 14.79
N ALA A 202 -15.70 12.21 14.27
CA ALA A 202 -16.47 13.17 15.06
C ALA A 202 -17.23 12.48 16.21
N SER A 203 -17.87 11.34 15.93
CA SER A 203 -18.61 10.57 16.95
C SER A 203 -17.68 10.07 18.06
N LEU A 204 -16.51 9.52 17.71
CA LEU A 204 -15.53 9.08 18.68
C LEU A 204 -15.01 10.25 19.55
N GLN A 205 -14.63 11.37 18.90
CA GLN A 205 -14.16 12.56 19.63
C GLN A 205 -15.23 13.12 20.56
N GLN A 206 -16.47 13.15 20.13
CA GLN A 206 -17.58 13.62 20.95
C GLN A 206 -17.81 12.69 22.16
N ALA A 207 -17.80 11.37 21.93
CA ALA A 207 -17.92 10.37 22.99
C ALA A 207 -16.86 10.56 24.07
N VAL A 208 -15.59 10.69 23.66
CA VAL A 208 -14.43 10.79 24.56
C VAL A 208 -14.42 12.15 25.30
N ARG A 209 -14.64 13.27 24.59
CA ARG A 209 -14.56 14.61 25.17
C ARG A 209 -15.71 14.94 26.10
N GLN A 210 -16.89 14.41 25.83
CA GLN A 210 -18.10 14.67 26.61
C GLN A 210 -18.47 13.52 27.56
N ASN A 211 -17.71 12.43 27.53
CA ASN A 211 -18.00 11.19 28.28
C ASN A 211 -19.45 10.71 28.08
N LYS A 212 -19.90 10.68 26.80
CA LYS A 212 -21.27 10.31 26.42
C LYS A 212 -21.32 8.90 25.86
N PRO A 213 -21.88 7.92 26.60
CA PRO A 213 -22.04 6.54 26.15
C PRO A 213 -22.78 6.43 24.82
N GLU A 214 -23.84 7.20 24.60
CA GLU A 214 -24.68 7.14 23.40
C GLU A 214 -23.88 7.52 22.13
N SER A 215 -22.94 8.47 22.27
CA SER A 215 -22.04 8.84 21.15
C SER A 215 -21.03 7.73 20.86
N TYR A 216 -20.58 6.99 21.89
CA TYR A 216 -19.72 5.84 21.71
C TYR A 216 -20.48 4.68 21.06
N ASP A 217 -21.73 4.43 21.46
CA ASP A 217 -22.56 3.38 20.85
C ASP A 217 -22.81 3.68 19.37
N ALA A 218 -23.07 4.95 19.02
CA ALA A 218 -23.18 5.36 17.62
C ALA A 218 -21.89 5.13 16.82
N PHE A 219 -20.74 5.45 17.40
CA PHE A 219 -19.44 5.15 16.82
C PHE A 219 -19.21 3.64 16.66
N ALA A 220 -19.46 2.86 17.72
CA ALA A 220 -19.28 1.41 17.71
C ALA A 220 -20.16 0.75 16.64
N LYS A 221 -21.40 1.21 16.51
CA LYS A 221 -22.33 0.76 15.47
C LYS A 221 -21.77 1.00 14.07
N MET A 222 -21.29 2.20 13.77
CA MET A 222 -20.70 2.53 12.47
C MET A 222 -19.45 1.68 12.15
N ILE A 223 -18.68 1.29 13.15
CA ILE A 223 -17.47 0.46 12.96
C ILE A 223 -17.82 -1.03 12.81
N ASN A 224 -18.81 -1.52 13.55
CA ASN A 224 -19.14 -2.94 13.59
C ASN A 224 -20.14 -3.35 12.50
N GLU A 225 -21.07 -2.48 12.13
CA GLU A 225 -22.09 -2.76 11.13
C GLU A 225 -21.61 -2.37 9.71
N GLN A 226 -20.53 -3.00 9.25
CA GLN A 226 -19.98 -2.77 7.91
C GLN A 226 -20.67 -3.64 6.83
N ASN A 227 -21.63 -4.48 7.20
CA ASN A 227 -22.24 -5.47 6.29
C ASN A 227 -22.96 -4.83 5.10
N GLU A 228 -23.44 -3.60 5.23
CA GLU A 228 -24.06 -2.87 4.13
C GLU A 228 -23.04 -2.26 3.15
N LYS A 229 -21.85 -1.92 3.66
CA LYS A 229 -20.75 -1.34 2.88
C LYS A 229 -19.46 -2.05 3.29
N LEU A 230 -19.12 -3.11 2.58
CA LEU A 230 -17.91 -3.89 2.83
C LEU A 230 -16.65 -3.03 2.60
N MET A 231 -16.09 -2.49 3.66
CA MET A 231 -14.92 -1.61 3.62
C MET A 231 -13.63 -2.30 4.04
N THR A 232 -13.74 -3.43 4.73
CA THR A 232 -12.59 -4.21 5.20
C THR A 232 -12.90 -5.70 5.15
N LEU A 233 -11.84 -6.54 5.11
CA LEU A 233 -11.99 -8.00 5.22
C LEU A 233 -12.71 -8.42 6.53
N ARG A 234 -12.55 -7.64 7.59
CA ARG A 234 -13.23 -7.87 8.86
C ARG A 234 -14.76 -7.82 8.74
N GLY A 235 -15.29 -6.96 7.86
CA GLY A 235 -16.72 -6.87 7.59
C GLY A 235 -17.32 -8.12 6.91
N LEU A 236 -16.48 -9.04 6.40
CA LEU A 236 -16.91 -10.31 5.83
C LEU A 236 -17.08 -11.43 6.86
N PHE A 237 -16.64 -11.22 8.11
CA PHE A 237 -16.69 -12.24 9.14
C PHE A 237 -17.96 -12.10 9.99
N GLU A 238 -18.51 -13.23 10.36
CA GLU A 238 -19.60 -13.36 11.31
C GLU A 238 -19.15 -14.19 12.50
N PHE A 239 -19.75 -13.95 13.65
CA PHE A 239 -19.52 -14.81 14.81
C PHE A 239 -20.21 -16.15 14.58
N SER A 240 -19.48 -17.24 14.86
CA SER A 240 -20.12 -18.57 14.91
C SER A 240 -21.15 -18.60 16.04
N SER A 241 -22.23 -19.36 15.84
CA SER A 241 -23.17 -19.62 16.92
C SER A 241 -22.52 -20.57 17.93
N PHE A 242 -22.57 -20.19 19.20
CA PHE A 242 -22.10 -21.00 20.33
C PHE A 242 -23.24 -21.16 21.34
N ASP A 243 -23.16 -22.23 22.13
CA ASP A 243 -23.99 -22.32 23.32
C ASP A 243 -23.57 -21.23 24.31
N PRO A 244 -24.52 -20.46 24.89
CA PRO A 244 -24.18 -19.41 25.82
C PRO A 244 -23.58 -19.97 27.09
N ILE A 245 -22.55 -19.32 27.59
CA ILE A 245 -21.93 -19.65 28.87
C ILE A 245 -22.41 -18.68 29.96
N PRO A 246 -22.43 -19.07 31.24
CA PRO A 246 -22.73 -18.18 32.34
C PRO A 246 -21.79 -16.99 32.41
N ILE A 247 -22.30 -15.82 32.80
CA ILE A 247 -21.53 -14.54 32.74
C ILE A 247 -20.29 -14.58 33.69
N ASP A 248 -20.35 -15.33 34.76
CA ASP A 248 -19.24 -15.55 35.71
C ASP A 248 -18.10 -16.41 35.14
N GLN A 249 -18.36 -17.11 34.03
CA GLN A 249 -17.35 -17.85 33.27
C GLN A 249 -16.75 -17.03 32.12
N VAL A 250 -17.31 -15.88 31.84
CA VAL A 250 -16.74 -14.96 30.82
C VAL A 250 -15.55 -14.24 31.41
N GLU A 251 -14.43 -14.23 30.66
CA GLU A 251 -13.22 -13.55 31.10
C GLU A 251 -13.49 -12.05 31.31
N PRO A 252 -13.17 -11.48 32.48
CA PRO A 252 -13.44 -10.07 32.74
C PRO A 252 -12.56 -9.16 31.87
N TRP A 253 -13.07 -8.01 31.49
CA TRP A 253 -12.37 -7.05 30.63
C TRP A 253 -11.00 -6.65 31.18
N THR A 254 -10.84 -6.59 32.51
CA THR A 254 -9.59 -6.28 33.20
C THR A 254 -8.47 -7.29 32.92
N GLU A 255 -8.81 -8.54 32.62
CA GLU A 255 -7.85 -9.56 32.18
C GLU A 255 -7.61 -9.47 30.67
N ILE A 256 -8.67 -9.18 29.90
CA ILE A 256 -8.59 -9.04 28.44
C ILE A 256 -7.63 -7.91 28.06
N VAL A 257 -7.73 -6.74 28.68
CA VAL A 257 -6.91 -5.55 28.32
C VAL A 257 -5.42 -5.75 28.59
N LYS A 258 -5.02 -6.66 29.46
CA LYS A 258 -3.60 -7.00 29.70
C LYS A 258 -2.89 -7.50 28.44
N ARG A 259 -3.63 -8.04 27.48
CA ARG A 259 -3.13 -8.50 26.19
C ARG A 259 -3.12 -7.41 25.12
N PHE A 260 -3.73 -6.25 25.39
CA PHE A 260 -3.79 -5.15 24.45
C PHE A 260 -2.52 -4.30 24.47
N LYS A 261 -2.08 -3.91 23.29
CA LYS A 261 -0.87 -3.11 23.06
C LYS A 261 -1.19 -1.96 22.10
N THR A 262 -0.59 -0.81 22.32
CA THR A 262 -0.63 0.25 21.31
C THR A 262 0.31 -0.08 20.16
N GLY A 263 0.05 0.49 18.98
CA GLY A 263 1.05 0.53 17.93
C GLY A 263 2.32 1.24 18.41
N ALA A 264 3.45 0.91 17.80
CA ALA A 264 4.73 1.56 18.07
C ALA A 264 4.75 2.95 17.42
N MET A 265 4.57 3.99 18.23
CA MET A 265 4.60 5.40 17.80
C MET A 265 5.78 6.09 18.45
N SER A 266 6.75 6.53 17.63
CA SER A 266 7.99 7.12 18.12
C SER A 266 7.80 8.55 18.61
N LEU A 267 8.47 8.89 19.69
CA LEU A 267 8.69 10.29 20.07
C LEU A 267 9.40 11.00 18.90
N GLY A 268 8.85 12.13 18.48
CA GLY A 268 9.28 12.84 17.28
C GLY A 268 8.34 12.67 16.07
N SER A 269 7.64 11.54 15.96
CA SER A 269 6.50 11.38 15.02
C SER A 269 5.19 11.87 15.64
N ILE A 270 5.08 11.81 16.95
CA ILE A 270 4.03 12.42 17.76
C ILE A 270 4.65 13.32 18.85
N SER A 271 3.85 14.21 19.43
CA SER A 271 4.33 15.08 20.51
C SER A 271 4.63 14.29 21.78
N GLN A 272 5.43 14.89 22.67
CA GLN A 272 5.75 14.29 23.96
C GLN A 272 4.47 14.04 24.79
N GLU A 273 3.55 14.99 24.80
CA GLU A 273 2.30 14.91 25.55
C GLU A 273 1.42 13.76 25.05
N ALA A 274 1.30 13.60 23.74
CA ALA A 274 0.55 12.48 23.15
C ALA A 274 1.20 11.14 23.50
N HIS A 275 2.52 11.06 23.42
CA HIS A 275 3.28 9.84 23.73
C HIS A 275 3.16 9.46 25.22
N GLU A 276 3.26 10.43 26.11
CA GLU A 276 3.07 10.24 27.55
C GLU A 276 1.62 9.87 27.90
N ASN A 277 0.65 10.51 27.26
CA ASN A 277 -0.77 10.24 27.48
C ASN A 277 -1.15 8.81 27.11
N LEU A 278 -0.63 8.29 26.01
CA LEU A 278 -0.81 6.89 25.63
C LEU A 278 -0.23 5.93 26.69
N ALA A 279 0.95 6.24 27.23
CA ALA A 279 1.56 5.43 28.29
C ALA A 279 0.73 5.45 29.58
N ILE A 280 0.28 6.64 30.00
CA ILE A 280 -0.59 6.80 31.19
C ILE A 280 -1.88 6.00 31.00
N ALA A 281 -2.56 6.16 29.87
CA ALA A 281 -3.81 5.47 29.60
C ALA A 281 -3.66 3.94 29.69
N MET A 282 -2.64 3.39 29.01
CA MET A 282 -2.42 1.96 29.00
C MET A 282 -1.97 1.42 30.36
N ASN A 283 -1.12 2.16 31.09
CA ASN A 283 -0.71 1.76 32.44
C ASN A 283 -1.90 1.75 33.41
N ARG A 284 -2.84 2.72 33.31
CA ARG A 284 -4.03 2.77 34.17
C ARG A 284 -4.98 1.60 33.96
N ILE A 285 -5.16 1.15 32.73
CA ILE A 285 -6.06 0.01 32.43
C ILE A 285 -5.35 -1.35 32.51
N GLY A 286 -4.03 -1.38 32.72
CA GLY A 286 -3.25 -2.62 32.76
C GLY A 286 -2.82 -3.14 31.38
N GLY A 287 -3.05 -2.39 30.31
CA GLY A 287 -2.52 -2.68 28.98
C GLY A 287 -1.06 -2.25 28.82
N LYS A 288 -0.55 -2.29 27.60
CA LYS A 288 0.85 -1.98 27.32
C LYS A 288 0.98 -0.96 26.21
N SER A 289 1.61 0.19 26.48
CA SER A 289 2.04 1.13 25.44
C SER A 289 3.41 0.75 24.89
N ASN A 290 3.67 1.08 23.63
CA ASN A 290 4.92 0.83 22.95
C ASN A 290 5.64 2.16 22.69
N SER A 291 6.90 2.26 23.11
CA SER A 291 7.70 3.48 22.99
C SER A 291 7.99 3.90 21.54
N GLY A 292 7.86 2.98 20.57
CA GLY A 292 8.50 3.15 19.28
C GLY A 292 10.03 3.23 19.41
N GLU A 293 10.70 3.61 18.35
CA GLU A 293 12.18 3.67 18.28
C GLU A 293 12.77 5.02 18.66
N GLY A 294 11.94 6.00 19.04
CA GLY A 294 12.38 7.38 19.38
C GLY A 294 12.95 7.55 20.78
N GLY A 295 12.98 6.50 21.57
CA GLY A 295 13.43 6.54 22.97
C GLY A 295 12.40 7.17 23.91
N GLU A 296 12.79 7.33 25.17
CA GLU A 296 12.00 7.99 26.22
C GLU A 296 12.90 8.77 27.15
N ASP A 297 12.42 9.92 27.62
CA ASP A 297 13.11 10.71 28.63
C ASP A 297 13.18 9.91 29.95
N VAL A 298 14.34 9.93 30.60
CA VAL A 298 14.58 9.18 31.85
C VAL A 298 13.63 9.57 32.98
N ARG A 299 13.13 10.81 32.99
CA ARG A 299 12.15 11.30 33.95
C ARG A 299 10.83 10.51 33.93
N ARG A 300 10.53 9.85 32.82
CA ARG A 300 9.34 9.03 32.64
C ARG A 300 9.40 7.67 33.35
N PHE A 301 10.60 7.26 33.80
CA PHE A 301 10.81 5.98 34.47
C PHE A 301 10.49 6.01 35.97
N GLN A 302 9.99 7.14 36.44
CA GLN A 302 9.42 7.31 37.77
C GLN A 302 7.98 7.84 37.66
N PRO A 303 7.11 7.54 38.61
CA PRO A 303 5.76 8.10 38.63
C PRO A 303 5.84 9.63 38.78
N ASP A 304 4.90 10.34 38.18
CA ASP A 304 4.74 11.77 38.39
C ASP A 304 4.12 12.10 39.76
N GLN A 305 3.93 13.41 40.04
CA GLN A 305 3.36 13.88 41.31
C GLN A 305 1.96 13.32 41.60
N ASP A 306 1.21 12.99 40.54
CA ASP A 306 -0.14 12.41 40.62
C ASP A 306 -0.12 10.87 40.64
N GLY A 307 1.05 10.27 40.70
CA GLY A 307 1.24 8.81 40.72
C GLY A 307 1.08 8.14 39.35
N ASN A 308 1.04 8.89 38.24
CA ASN A 308 0.93 8.32 36.92
C ASN A 308 2.26 7.85 36.37
N TRP A 309 2.28 6.67 35.82
CA TRP A 309 3.42 6.13 35.08
C TRP A 309 3.36 6.56 33.61
N LYS A 310 4.33 7.37 33.20
CA LYS A 310 4.52 7.85 31.81
C LYS A 310 5.41 6.92 30.99
N ASN A 311 5.94 5.90 31.61
CA ASN A 311 6.83 4.91 31.03
C ASN A 311 6.05 3.93 30.15
N SER A 312 6.44 3.76 28.88
CA SER A 312 5.88 2.72 28.02
C SER A 312 6.35 1.34 28.47
N ALA A 313 5.41 0.42 28.61
CA ALA A 313 5.71 -0.95 29.07
C ALA A 313 6.57 -1.73 28.05
N ILE A 314 6.36 -1.47 26.74
CA ILE A 314 7.13 -2.07 25.66
C ILE A 314 8.17 -1.07 25.19
N LYS A 315 9.44 -1.48 25.21
CA LYS A 315 10.55 -0.72 24.63
C LYS A 315 10.93 -1.29 23.28
N GLN A 316 10.80 -0.49 22.23
CA GLN A 316 11.23 -0.91 20.91
C GLN A 316 12.71 -0.61 20.71
N VAL A 317 13.43 -1.58 20.14
CA VAL A 317 14.85 -1.49 19.81
C VAL A 317 15.02 -1.77 18.33
N ALA A 318 15.59 -0.82 17.58
CA ALA A 318 15.91 -0.97 16.17
C ALA A 318 17.44 -1.06 16.00
N SER A 319 18.06 0.04 15.61
CA SER A 319 19.50 0.09 15.33
C SER A 319 20.35 0.60 16.48
N GLY A 320 19.78 0.92 17.62
CA GLY A 320 20.45 1.57 18.74
C GLY A 320 20.77 3.06 18.52
N ARG A 321 20.35 3.64 17.41
CA ARG A 321 20.62 5.06 17.06
C ARG A 321 19.90 6.09 17.92
N PHE A 322 18.78 5.69 18.54
CA PHE A 322 17.83 6.59 19.20
C PHE A 322 17.86 6.47 20.73
N GLY A 323 19.04 6.46 21.32
CA GLY A 323 19.18 6.55 22.77
C GLY A 323 18.80 5.28 23.52
N VAL A 324 19.03 4.12 22.95
CA VAL A 324 18.92 2.84 23.66
C VAL A 324 20.04 2.77 24.68
N SER A 325 19.68 2.88 25.96
CA SER A 325 20.59 2.79 27.10
C SER A 325 20.21 1.59 27.97
N SER A 326 21.13 1.20 28.88
CA SER A 326 20.82 0.15 29.86
C SER A 326 19.62 0.52 30.74
N HIS A 327 19.49 1.78 31.09
CA HIS A 327 18.36 2.28 31.88
C HIS A 327 17.03 2.19 31.11
N TYR A 328 17.04 2.57 29.82
CA TYR A 328 15.88 2.38 28.94
C TYR A 328 15.45 0.91 28.86
N LEU A 329 16.40 0.00 28.64
CA LEU A 329 16.12 -1.43 28.55
C LEU A 329 15.66 -2.03 29.87
N SER A 330 16.30 -1.68 31.00
CA SER A 330 15.95 -2.21 32.33
C SER A 330 14.59 -1.73 32.82
N SER A 331 14.07 -0.61 32.29
CA SER A 331 12.73 -0.11 32.62
C SER A 331 11.62 -0.78 31.81
N ALA A 332 11.95 -1.65 30.85
CA ALA A 332 10.98 -2.34 30.01
C ALA A 332 10.31 -3.52 30.74
N LYS A 333 9.00 -3.69 30.52
CA LYS A 333 8.30 -4.95 30.82
C LYS A 333 8.46 -5.95 29.68
N GLU A 334 8.52 -5.44 28.45
CA GLU A 334 8.78 -6.21 27.22
C GLU A 334 9.73 -5.41 26.33
N ILE A 335 10.60 -6.12 25.60
CA ILE A 335 11.45 -5.56 24.57
C ILE A 335 10.93 -6.03 23.21
N GLN A 336 10.70 -5.09 22.29
CA GLN A 336 10.33 -5.39 20.94
C GLN A 336 11.50 -5.08 20.00
N ILE A 337 12.03 -6.10 19.34
CA ILE A 337 13.05 -5.93 18.30
C ILE A 337 12.37 -5.53 17.00
N LYS A 338 12.72 -4.35 16.47
CA LYS A 338 12.28 -3.91 15.17
C LYS A 338 13.23 -4.40 14.09
N MET A 339 12.73 -5.19 13.17
CA MET A 339 13.51 -5.63 12.02
C MET A 339 13.79 -4.47 11.06
N ALA A 340 14.88 -4.55 10.33
CA ALA A 340 15.23 -3.57 9.31
C ALA A 340 14.10 -3.41 8.29
N GLN A 341 13.78 -2.15 7.95
CA GLN A 341 12.77 -1.85 6.95
C GLN A 341 13.32 -2.12 5.56
N GLY A 342 12.67 -2.95 4.75
CA GLY A 342 13.03 -3.20 3.35
C GLY A 342 13.05 -1.92 2.50
N ALA A 343 12.35 -0.87 2.93
CA ALA A 343 12.38 0.45 2.32
C ALA A 343 13.68 1.24 2.56
N LYS A 344 14.47 0.85 3.54
CA LYS A 344 15.72 1.52 3.96
C LYS A 344 16.86 0.51 4.11
N PRO A 345 17.30 -0.18 3.04
CA PRO A 345 18.38 -1.15 3.14
C PRO A 345 19.65 -0.49 3.65
N GLY A 346 20.27 -1.06 4.68
CA GLY A 346 21.47 -0.54 5.31
C GLY A 346 21.28 0.67 6.23
N GLU A 347 20.05 1.14 6.45
CA GLU A 347 19.76 2.31 7.28
C GLU A 347 18.86 1.98 8.49
N GLY A 348 18.31 0.81 8.57
CA GLY A 348 17.31 0.42 9.57
C GLY A 348 17.84 -0.37 10.71
#